data_d0b1912d4e8a3f4a875b208e122b2955
#
_entry.id   d0b1912d4e8a3f4a875b208e122b2955
#
_cell.length_a   1.000
_cell.length_b   1.000
_cell.length_c   1.000
_cell.angle_alpha   90.00
_cell.angle_beta   90.00
_cell.angle_gamma   90.00
#
_symmetry.space_group_name_H-M   'P 1'
#
loop_
_entity.id
_entity.type
_entity.pdbx_description
1 polymer ?
#
loop_
_entity_poly.entity_id
_entity_poly.type
_entity_poly.pdbx_seq_one_letter_code
_entity_poly.pdbx_strand_id
1 'polypeptide(L)'
;MEYRSARPEDVPGLKRLWERCFGDDPAFIDRFFAHLFRPEHMAVCAMDGMPVSMVAFLPCRLRGAGADLPCAYLYAMATDPARQGRGLGQALLRFAHSYGREQGWRGLTLVPADQGLFQFYAKAEFQTAFFYRQLRWSGSPTPGAGVVSPAVPEAYRRLREQLLAQIPHLDHTLPFLTHAEQEYRRTGGGLFRIELPGGFAACAAVERSAEGVWQAKELLAPEGRQEAALAALARRLGTGTLTARTTASGARQAVPFGMARWSEPIPQGRSAYLGLALD
;
A
#
# COMPACT_ATOMS: atom_id res chain seq x y z
N MET A 1 18.54 20.17 -16.30
CA MET A 1 17.77 19.49 -15.22
C MET A 1 16.30 19.87 -15.42
N GLU A 2 15.43 18.87 -15.54
CA GLU A 2 14.00 19.01 -15.86
C GLU A 2 13.16 18.12 -14.94
N TYR A 3 12.08 18.67 -14.39
CA TYR A 3 11.04 17.89 -13.68
C TYR A 3 9.82 17.76 -14.59
N ARG A 4 9.40 16.54 -14.87
CA ARG A 4 8.30 16.24 -15.80
C ARG A 4 7.65 14.88 -15.49
N SER A 5 6.54 14.56 -16.17
CA SER A 5 6.09 13.17 -16.26
C SER A 5 7.10 12.33 -17.06
N ALA A 6 7.12 11.02 -16.78
CA ALA A 6 7.96 10.10 -17.52
C ALA A 6 7.53 10.03 -19.00
N ARG A 7 8.42 9.49 -19.82
CA ARG A 7 8.19 9.15 -21.23
C ARG A 7 8.46 7.69 -21.45
N PRO A 8 7.93 7.07 -22.51
CA PRO A 8 8.23 5.66 -22.81
C PRO A 8 9.73 5.36 -22.92
N GLU A 9 10.51 6.28 -23.47
CA GLU A 9 11.96 6.15 -23.62
C GLU A 9 12.73 6.20 -22.29
N ASP A 10 12.12 6.68 -21.21
CA ASP A 10 12.73 6.70 -19.87
C ASP A 10 12.76 5.30 -19.22
N VAL A 11 11.89 4.37 -19.66
CA VAL A 11 11.68 3.08 -18.99
C VAL A 11 12.98 2.32 -18.71
N PRO A 12 13.93 2.17 -19.65
CA PRO A 12 15.19 1.48 -19.34
C PRO A 12 16.01 2.18 -18.26
N GLY A 13 15.99 3.51 -18.23
CA GLY A 13 16.66 4.32 -17.20
C GLY A 13 15.99 4.20 -15.83
N LEU A 14 14.66 4.21 -15.81
CA LEU A 14 13.86 4.06 -14.58
C LEU A 14 14.04 2.69 -13.93
N LYS A 15 14.07 1.61 -14.73
CA LYS A 15 14.32 0.25 -14.22
C LYS A 15 15.72 0.14 -13.57
N ARG A 16 16.75 0.68 -14.22
CA ARG A 16 18.11 0.73 -13.65
C ARG A 16 18.20 1.56 -12.39
N LEU A 17 17.48 2.71 -12.35
CA LEU A 17 17.42 3.56 -11.16
C LEU A 17 16.74 2.82 -10.00
N TRP A 18 15.64 2.12 -10.28
CA TRP A 18 14.91 1.30 -9.31
C TRP A 18 15.82 0.21 -8.71
N GLU A 19 16.39 -0.64 -9.58
CA GLU A 19 17.30 -1.73 -9.17
C GLU A 19 18.44 -1.21 -8.28
N ARG A 20 19.07 -0.09 -8.69
CA ARG A 20 20.19 0.52 -7.95
C ARG A 20 19.76 1.05 -6.56
N CYS A 21 18.54 1.55 -6.43
CA CYS A 21 18.09 2.19 -5.19
C CYS A 21 17.46 1.20 -4.20
N PHE A 22 16.78 0.18 -4.69
CA PHE A 22 16.01 -0.76 -3.86
C PHE A 22 16.59 -2.18 -3.86
N GLY A 23 17.36 -2.56 -4.87
CA GLY A 23 17.91 -3.92 -4.99
C GLY A 23 16.86 -4.98 -5.30
N ASP A 24 15.67 -4.59 -5.76
CA ASP A 24 14.60 -5.51 -6.11
C ASP A 24 14.98 -6.40 -7.30
N ASP A 25 14.41 -7.61 -7.33
CA ASP A 25 14.55 -8.54 -8.44
C ASP A 25 14.12 -7.89 -9.76
N PRO A 26 14.94 -7.93 -10.83
CA PRO A 26 14.58 -7.41 -12.14
C PRO A 26 13.24 -7.89 -12.66
N ALA A 27 12.86 -9.14 -12.39
CA ALA A 27 11.57 -9.67 -12.80
C ALA A 27 10.40 -9.02 -12.03
N PHE A 28 10.58 -8.63 -10.76
CA PHE A 28 9.59 -7.84 -10.02
C PHE A 28 9.43 -6.45 -10.64
N ILE A 29 10.55 -5.77 -10.92
CA ILE A 29 10.55 -4.46 -11.57
C ILE A 29 9.85 -4.52 -12.93
N ASP A 30 10.17 -5.54 -13.75
CA ASP A 30 9.53 -5.75 -15.06
C ASP A 30 8.02 -5.90 -14.96
N ARG A 31 7.54 -6.66 -13.98
CA ARG A 31 6.09 -6.84 -13.73
C ARG A 31 5.42 -5.54 -13.30
N PHE A 32 6.05 -4.74 -12.44
CA PHE A 32 5.52 -3.43 -12.08
C PHE A 32 5.36 -2.55 -13.32
N PHE A 33 6.40 -2.46 -14.17
CA PHE A 33 6.34 -1.66 -15.40
C PHE A 33 5.32 -2.20 -16.40
N ALA A 34 5.12 -3.51 -16.47
CA ALA A 34 4.12 -4.11 -17.35
C ALA A 34 2.68 -3.85 -16.87
N HIS A 35 2.42 -3.88 -15.57
CA HIS A 35 1.08 -3.86 -15.01
C HIS A 35 0.61 -2.47 -14.57
N LEU A 36 1.49 -1.69 -13.93
CA LEU A 36 1.11 -0.46 -13.24
C LEU A 36 1.70 0.80 -13.85
N PHE A 37 2.80 0.69 -14.58
CA PHE A 37 3.42 1.87 -15.19
C PHE A 37 2.51 2.50 -16.24
N ARG A 38 2.39 3.82 -16.15
CA ARG A 38 1.87 4.71 -17.18
C ARG A 38 2.76 5.96 -17.16
N PRO A 39 3.16 6.51 -18.33
CA PRO A 39 4.02 7.70 -18.36
C PRO A 39 3.47 8.85 -17.51
N GLU A 40 2.17 9.12 -17.60
CA GLU A 40 1.46 10.15 -16.84
C GLU A 40 1.35 9.83 -15.32
N HIS A 41 1.59 8.59 -14.94
CA HIS A 41 1.59 8.15 -13.55
C HIS A 41 3.00 7.98 -12.97
N MET A 42 3.98 8.67 -13.54
CA MET A 42 5.34 8.69 -12.97
C MET A 42 5.97 10.06 -13.19
N ALA A 43 6.44 10.67 -12.12
CA ALA A 43 7.24 11.89 -12.19
C ALA A 43 8.74 11.56 -12.13
N VAL A 44 9.51 12.31 -12.88
CA VAL A 44 10.97 12.17 -12.95
C VAL A 44 11.67 13.51 -12.81
N CYS A 45 12.85 13.49 -12.23
CA CYS A 45 13.88 14.50 -12.46
C CYS A 45 14.86 13.95 -13.50
N ALA A 46 14.96 14.59 -14.66
CA ALA A 46 15.90 14.21 -15.71
C ALA A 46 17.09 15.18 -15.77
N MET A 47 18.29 14.65 -15.96
CA MET A 47 19.53 15.39 -16.21
C MET A 47 20.17 14.79 -17.45
N ASP A 48 20.51 15.66 -18.41
CA ASP A 48 21.10 15.27 -19.71
C ASP A 48 20.27 14.15 -20.39
N GLY A 49 18.94 14.30 -20.31
CA GLY A 49 17.96 13.34 -20.87
C GLY A 49 17.74 12.07 -20.06
N MET A 50 18.49 11.83 -18.98
CA MET A 50 18.41 10.59 -18.20
C MET A 50 17.69 10.80 -16.87
N PRO A 51 16.75 9.91 -16.47
CA PRO A 51 16.12 9.95 -15.14
C PRO A 51 17.16 9.75 -14.04
N VAL A 52 17.22 10.68 -13.08
CA VAL A 52 18.09 10.64 -11.90
C VAL A 52 17.30 10.61 -10.58
N SER A 53 16.02 10.91 -10.64
CA SER A 53 15.08 10.69 -9.54
C SER A 53 13.70 10.37 -10.12
N MET A 54 12.93 9.56 -9.42
CA MET A 54 11.59 9.12 -9.86
C MET A 54 10.64 8.95 -8.68
N VAL A 55 9.34 9.03 -8.98
CA VAL A 55 8.26 8.59 -8.08
C VAL A 55 7.05 8.16 -8.92
N ALA A 56 6.50 6.99 -8.62
CA ALA A 56 5.28 6.50 -9.24
C ALA A 56 4.04 7.01 -8.49
N PHE A 57 2.98 7.30 -9.22
CA PHE A 57 1.63 7.60 -8.72
C PHE A 57 0.72 6.40 -9.00
N LEU A 58 0.23 5.77 -7.98
CA LEU A 58 -0.76 4.70 -8.10
C LEU A 58 -2.13 5.28 -7.73
N PRO A 59 -3.02 5.50 -8.71
CA PRO A 59 -4.32 6.11 -8.46
C PRO A 59 -5.13 5.31 -7.44
N CYS A 60 -5.75 6.02 -6.50
CA CYS A 60 -6.60 5.47 -5.46
C CYS A 60 -7.66 6.50 -5.05
N ARG A 61 -8.52 6.14 -4.11
CA ARG A 61 -9.50 7.07 -3.53
C ARG A 61 -9.48 6.99 -2.02
N LEU A 62 -9.60 8.12 -1.34
CA LEU A 62 -9.96 8.12 0.08
C LEU A 62 -11.47 7.95 0.18
N ARG A 63 -11.94 6.85 0.76
CA ARG A 63 -13.35 6.49 0.92
C ARG A 63 -13.72 6.22 2.37
N GLY A 64 -15.04 6.07 2.62
CA GLY A 64 -15.60 5.72 3.92
C GLY A 64 -15.92 6.94 4.79
N ALA A 65 -16.86 6.77 5.73
CA ALA A 65 -17.33 7.81 6.64
C ALA A 65 -17.75 9.14 5.95
N GLY A 66 -18.28 9.06 4.72
CA GLY A 66 -18.70 10.21 3.91
C GLY A 66 -17.60 10.81 3.03
N ALA A 67 -16.38 10.33 3.08
CA ALA A 67 -15.32 10.75 2.17
C ALA A 67 -15.38 9.99 0.82
N ASP A 68 -15.12 10.70 -0.27
CA ASP A 68 -14.86 10.13 -1.60
C ASP A 68 -13.98 11.09 -2.42
N LEU A 69 -12.66 11.04 -2.18
CA LEU A 69 -11.69 11.95 -2.76
C LEU A 69 -10.69 11.21 -3.65
N PRO A 70 -10.45 11.67 -4.89
CA PRO A 70 -9.41 11.10 -5.74
C PRO A 70 -8.03 11.41 -5.15
N CYS A 71 -7.19 10.39 -5.06
CA CYS A 71 -5.84 10.45 -4.49
C CYS A 71 -4.87 9.65 -5.34
N ALA A 72 -3.57 9.82 -5.07
CA ALA A 72 -2.55 8.92 -5.57
C ALA A 72 -1.67 8.41 -4.44
N TYR A 73 -1.40 7.12 -4.44
CA TYR A 73 -0.40 6.49 -3.58
C TYR A 73 0.97 6.59 -4.26
N LEU A 74 1.89 7.33 -3.63
CA LEU A 74 3.26 7.47 -4.10
C LEU A 74 4.05 6.21 -3.76
N TYR A 75 4.70 5.66 -4.77
CA TYR A 75 5.47 4.43 -4.66
C TYR A 75 6.81 4.54 -5.39
N ALA A 76 7.78 3.73 -4.98
CA ALA A 76 9.11 3.65 -5.58
C ALA A 76 9.79 5.02 -5.76
N MET A 77 9.72 5.86 -4.73
CA MET A 77 10.43 7.13 -4.75
C MET A 77 11.93 6.90 -4.59
N ALA A 78 12.68 7.21 -5.63
CA ALA A 78 14.12 6.98 -5.71
C ALA A 78 14.87 8.21 -6.19
N THR A 79 16.12 8.34 -5.73
CA THR A 79 17.11 9.27 -6.27
C THR A 79 18.44 8.55 -6.38
N ASP A 80 19.10 8.65 -7.54
CA ASP A 80 20.40 8.04 -7.81
C ASP A 80 21.35 8.27 -6.61
N PRO A 81 21.92 7.21 -6.00
CA PRO A 81 22.81 7.32 -4.84
C PRO A 81 23.95 8.31 -5.04
N ALA A 82 24.53 8.42 -6.25
CA ALA A 82 25.57 9.37 -6.57
C ALA A 82 25.10 10.84 -6.60
N ARG A 83 23.80 11.08 -6.53
CA ARG A 83 23.17 12.41 -6.62
C ARG A 83 22.32 12.75 -5.39
N GLN A 84 22.28 11.89 -4.38
CA GLN A 84 21.61 12.15 -3.11
C GLN A 84 22.28 13.33 -2.38
N GLY A 85 21.59 13.88 -1.38
CA GLY A 85 22.07 15.04 -0.62
C GLY A 85 21.98 16.39 -1.33
N ARG A 86 21.54 16.41 -2.59
CA ARG A 86 21.44 17.64 -3.43
C ARG A 86 20.03 18.22 -3.50
N GLY A 87 19.10 17.76 -2.67
CA GLY A 87 17.73 18.25 -2.63
C GLY A 87 16.81 17.77 -3.75
N LEU A 88 17.27 16.89 -4.65
CA LEU A 88 16.49 16.41 -5.81
C LEU A 88 15.19 15.73 -5.42
N GLY A 89 15.22 14.86 -4.40
CA GLY A 89 14.03 14.18 -3.91
C GLY A 89 12.98 15.14 -3.34
N GLN A 90 13.42 16.14 -2.57
CA GLN A 90 12.52 17.18 -2.06
C GLN A 90 11.90 18.03 -3.18
N ALA A 91 12.69 18.35 -4.19
CA ALA A 91 12.21 19.10 -5.36
C ALA A 91 11.24 18.25 -6.20
N LEU A 92 11.51 16.94 -6.35
CA LEU A 92 10.60 16.01 -7.02
C LEU A 92 9.27 15.88 -6.28
N LEU A 93 9.26 15.83 -4.94
CA LEU A 93 8.02 15.81 -4.14
C LEU A 93 7.20 17.08 -4.30
N ARG A 94 7.85 18.27 -4.38
CA ARG A 94 7.13 19.52 -4.66
C ARG A 94 6.51 19.51 -6.06
N PHE A 95 7.28 19.05 -7.06
CA PHE A 95 6.76 18.87 -8.42
C PHE A 95 5.60 17.87 -8.43
N ALA A 96 5.75 16.71 -7.79
CA ALA A 96 4.72 15.69 -7.70
C ALA A 96 3.41 16.22 -7.10
N HIS A 97 3.49 17.09 -6.09
CA HIS A 97 2.29 17.71 -5.51
C HIS A 97 1.58 18.65 -6.49
N SER A 98 2.33 19.53 -7.19
CA SER A 98 1.74 20.43 -8.19
C SER A 98 1.14 19.63 -9.34
N TYR A 99 1.90 18.70 -9.88
CA TYR A 99 1.46 17.80 -10.95
C TYR A 99 0.21 16.99 -10.55
N GLY A 100 0.20 16.45 -9.33
CA GLY A 100 -0.95 15.69 -8.83
C GLY A 100 -2.24 16.52 -8.78
N ARG A 101 -2.15 17.79 -8.41
CA ARG A 101 -3.30 18.72 -8.45
C ARG A 101 -3.81 18.93 -9.88
N GLU A 102 -2.91 19.07 -10.85
CA GLU A 102 -3.26 19.18 -12.27
C GLU A 102 -3.96 17.90 -12.79
N GLN A 103 -3.58 16.73 -12.26
CA GLN A 103 -4.26 15.46 -12.55
C GLN A 103 -5.60 15.29 -11.80
N GLY A 104 -6.00 16.27 -10.98
CA GLY A 104 -7.24 16.25 -10.22
C GLY A 104 -7.16 15.46 -8.90
N TRP A 105 -5.98 15.03 -8.45
CA TRP A 105 -5.83 14.37 -7.15
C TRP A 105 -5.88 15.39 -6.02
N ARG A 106 -6.69 15.08 -5.01
CA ARG A 106 -6.90 15.92 -3.82
C ARG A 106 -5.94 15.57 -2.69
N GLY A 107 -5.17 14.51 -2.84
CA GLY A 107 -4.15 14.08 -1.88
C GLY A 107 -3.14 13.14 -2.48
N LEU A 108 -1.91 13.27 -2.01
CA LEU A 108 -0.85 12.30 -2.22
C LEU A 108 -0.61 11.56 -0.92
N THR A 109 -0.52 10.23 -0.98
CA THR A 109 -0.31 9.36 0.17
C THR A 109 0.92 8.50 -0.06
N LEU A 110 1.57 8.04 0.99
CA LEU A 110 2.72 7.15 0.91
C LEU A 110 2.93 6.38 2.21
N VAL A 111 3.73 5.33 2.15
CA VAL A 111 4.22 4.60 3.33
C VAL A 111 5.74 4.79 3.40
N PRO A 112 6.26 5.47 4.44
CA PRO A 112 7.70 5.53 4.67
C PRO A 112 8.24 4.15 5.05
N ALA A 113 9.34 3.72 4.44
CA ALA A 113 9.94 2.42 4.71
C ALA A 113 10.59 2.32 6.10
N ASP A 114 11.00 3.45 6.67
CA ASP A 114 11.61 3.52 7.99
C ASP A 114 11.28 4.84 8.72
N GLN A 115 11.67 4.92 10.00
CA GLN A 115 11.40 6.09 10.84
C GLN A 115 12.10 7.37 10.35
N GLY A 116 13.25 7.29 9.72
CA GLY A 116 13.97 8.44 9.18
C GLY A 116 13.22 9.09 8.02
N LEU A 117 12.54 8.28 7.21
CA LEU A 117 11.76 8.76 6.07
C LEU A 117 10.50 9.53 6.49
N PHE A 118 9.93 9.29 7.67
CA PHE A 118 8.85 10.16 8.19
C PHE A 118 9.32 11.62 8.28
N GLN A 119 10.53 11.86 8.79
CA GLN A 119 11.09 13.21 8.87
C GLN A 119 11.42 13.79 7.49
N PHE A 120 11.88 12.94 6.56
CA PHE A 120 12.14 13.36 5.18
C PHE A 120 10.86 13.84 4.49
N TYR A 121 9.77 13.07 4.58
CA TYR A 121 8.50 13.44 3.97
C TYR A 121 7.80 14.59 4.70
N ALA A 122 7.98 14.74 6.02
CA ALA A 122 7.45 15.88 6.76
C ALA A 122 8.00 17.22 6.26
N LYS A 123 9.27 17.27 5.79
CA LYS A 123 9.85 18.46 5.14
C LYS A 123 9.16 18.84 3.82
N ALA A 124 8.45 17.90 3.20
CA ALA A 124 7.60 18.10 2.02
C ALA A 124 6.10 18.22 2.39
N GLU A 125 5.80 18.59 3.65
CA GLU A 125 4.44 18.84 4.16
C GLU A 125 3.53 17.61 4.23
N PHE A 126 4.10 16.39 4.17
CA PHE A 126 3.34 15.19 4.49
C PHE A 126 3.17 15.05 6.00
N GLN A 127 2.00 14.62 6.41
CA GLN A 127 1.65 14.37 7.82
C GLN A 127 1.23 12.91 7.99
N THR A 128 1.49 12.33 9.15
CA THR A 128 0.99 11.00 9.49
C THR A 128 -0.54 11.02 9.47
N ALA A 129 -1.13 10.21 8.61
CA ALA A 129 -2.58 10.19 8.36
C ALA A 129 -3.18 8.79 8.49
N PHE A 130 -2.37 7.76 8.32
CA PHE A 130 -2.83 6.38 8.29
C PHE A 130 -2.20 5.58 9.42
N PHE A 131 -3.04 4.75 10.03
CA PHE A 131 -2.67 3.94 11.18
C PHE A 131 -3.22 2.52 11.02
N TYR A 132 -2.56 1.55 11.63
CA TYR A 132 -3.05 0.18 11.75
C TYR A 132 -2.88 -0.32 13.18
N ARG A 133 -3.56 -1.41 13.51
CA ARG A 133 -3.31 -2.24 14.67
C ARG A 133 -2.71 -3.56 14.22
N GLN A 134 -1.67 -4.00 14.90
CA GLN A 134 -1.06 -5.30 14.66
C GLN A 134 -1.74 -6.36 15.51
N LEU A 135 -2.21 -7.42 14.86
CA LEU A 135 -2.65 -8.65 15.50
C LEU A 135 -1.54 -9.68 15.44
N ARG A 136 -1.51 -10.56 16.42
CA ARG A 136 -0.58 -11.69 16.46
C ARG A 136 -1.33 -12.94 16.82
N TRP A 137 -1.08 -13.99 16.08
CA TRP A 137 -1.53 -15.35 16.36
C TRP A 137 -0.34 -16.18 16.81
N SER A 138 -0.52 -16.95 17.87
CA SER A 138 0.40 -18.00 18.30
C SER A 138 -0.41 -19.15 18.91
N GLY A 139 -0.20 -20.36 18.43
CA GLY A 139 -0.91 -21.54 18.94
C GLY A 139 -1.15 -22.61 17.90
N SER A 140 -1.82 -23.68 18.32
CA SER A 140 -2.28 -24.72 17.40
C SER A 140 -3.58 -24.29 16.72
N PRO A 141 -3.71 -24.49 15.40
CA PRO A 141 -4.93 -24.15 14.68
C PRO A 141 -6.13 -24.92 15.20
N THR A 142 -7.15 -24.23 15.70
CA THR A 142 -8.36 -24.85 16.28
C THR A 142 -9.32 -25.29 15.16
N PRO A 143 -9.87 -26.52 15.20
CA PRO A 143 -10.96 -26.91 14.30
C PRO A 143 -12.18 -26.00 14.45
N GLY A 144 -12.87 -25.71 13.33
CA GLY A 144 -14.14 -24.97 13.35
C GLY A 144 -14.07 -23.44 13.25
N ALA A 145 -12.89 -22.84 13.18
CA ALA A 145 -12.74 -21.37 13.14
C ALA A 145 -13.28 -20.66 11.87
N GLY A 146 -13.79 -21.39 10.89
CA GLY A 146 -14.30 -20.83 9.63
C GLY A 146 -13.68 -21.48 8.40
N VAL A 147 -14.13 -21.09 7.21
CA VAL A 147 -13.64 -21.58 5.91
C VAL A 147 -12.90 -20.47 5.19
N VAL A 148 -11.68 -20.75 4.71
CA VAL A 148 -10.85 -19.79 3.98
C VAL A 148 -10.71 -20.25 2.54
N SER A 149 -11.14 -19.41 1.61
CA SER A 149 -11.06 -19.65 0.16
C SER A 149 -10.31 -18.51 -0.55
N PRO A 150 -9.59 -18.79 -1.66
CA PRO A 150 -9.03 -17.74 -2.49
C PRO A 150 -10.12 -16.79 -2.99
N ALA A 151 -9.79 -15.52 -3.12
CA ALA A 151 -10.67 -14.50 -3.66
C ALA A 151 -10.03 -13.83 -4.87
N VAL A 152 -10.82 -13.58 -5.92
CA VAL A 152 -10.38 -12.73 -7.02
C VAL A 152 -10.38 -11.25 -6.58
N PRO A 153 -9.54 -10.38 -7.19
CA PRO A 153 -9.39 -9.00 -6.77
C PRO A 153 -10.71 -8.22 -6.65
N GLU A 154 -11.65 -8.43 -7.57
CA GLU A 154 -12.96 -7.75 -7.56
C GLU A 154 -13.83 -8.17 -6.36
N ALA A 155 -13.85 -9.46 -6.04
CA ALA A 155 -14.61 -9.98 -4.91
C ALA A 155 -13.97 -9.55 -3.58
N TYR A 156 -12.65 -9.56 -3.50
CA TYR A 156 -11.89 -9.05 -2.36
C TYR A 156 -12.19 -7.57 -2.13
N ARG A 157 -12.05 -6.71 -3.15
CA ARG A 157 -12.32 -5.28 -3.07
C ARG A 157 -13.73 -5.00 -2.59
N ARG A 158 -14.73 -5.69 -3.16
CA ARG A 158 -16.14 -5.53 -2.77
C ARG A 158 -16.39 -5.83 -1.28
N LEU A 159 -15.83 -6.93 -0.78
CA LEU A 159 -15.95 -7.29 0.63
C LEU A 159 -15.18 -6.32 1.52
N ARG A 160 -13.98 -5.90 1.10
CA ARG A 160 -13.17 -4.89 1.77
C ARG A 160 -13.93 -3.58 1.96
N GLU A 161 -14.55 -3.06 0.89
CA GLU A 161 -15.35 -1.83 0.94
C GLU A 161 -16.55 -1.94 1.88
N GLN A 162 -17.20 -3.09 1.93
CA GLN A 162 -18.29 -3.34 2.89
C GLN A 162 -17.81 -3.28 4.35
N LEU A 163 -16.65 -3.93 4.63
CA LEU A 163 -16.08 -3.96 5.98
C LEU A 163 -15.53 -2.62 6.43
N LEU A 164 -15.11 -1.77 5.50
CA LEU A 164 -14.54 -0.45 5.76
C LEU A 164 -15.50 0.73 5.56
N ALA A 165 -16.77 0.51 5.26
CA ALA A 165 -17.72 1.55 4.87
C ALA A 165 -17.81 2.73 5.86
N GLN A 166 -17.63 2.47 7.17
CA GLN A 166 -17.68 3.48 8.23
C GLN A 166 -16.30 4.01 8.67
N ILE A 167 -15.24 3.59 8.00
CA ILE A 167 -13.85 3.93 8.33
C ILE A 167 -13.23 4.65 7.13
N PRO A 168 -12.68 5.86 7.31
CA PRO A 168 -11.90 6.49 6.23
C PRO A 168 -10.73 5.57 5.83
N HIS A 169 -10.65 5.22 4.55
CA HIS A 169 -9.64 4.29 4.06
C HIS A 169 -9.26 4.55 2.60
N LEU A 170 -8.09 4.07 2.19
CA LEU A 170 -7.71 4.06 0.78
C LEU A 170 -8.36 2.88 0.06
N ASP A 171 -9.13 3.19 -0.98
CA ASP A 171 -9.65 2.23 -1.95
C ASP A 171 -8.73 2.20 -3.16
N HIS A 172 -8.04 1.07 -3.33
CA HIS A 172 -7.11 0.85 -4.43
C HIS A 172 -7.84 0.42 -5.71
N THR A 173 -7.24 0.75 -6.86
CA THR A 173 -7.76 0.32 -8.16
C THR A 173 -7.63 -1.19 -8.38
N LEU A 174 -8.43 -1.76 -9.27
CA LEU A 174 -8.32 -3.18 -9.64
C LEU A 174 -6.93 -3.55 -10.22
N PRO A 175 -6.30 -2.75 -11.08
CA PRO A 175 -4.93 -3.03 -11.51
C PRO A 175 -3.93 -3.16 -10.35
N PHE A 176 -4.02 -2.28 -9.33
CA PHE A 176 -3.20 -2.39 -8.13
C PHE A 176 -3.46 -3.70 -7.38
N LEU A 177 -4.73 -4.05 -7.12
CA LEU A 177 -5.09 -5.27 -6.39
C LEU A 177 -4.71 -6.53 -7.17
N THR A 178 -4.83 -6.51 -8.49
CA THR A 178 -4.41 -7.63 -9.36
C THR A 178 -2.90 -7.81 -9.30
N HIS A 179 -2.13 -6.73 -9.37
CA HIS A 179 -0.68 -6.79 -9.25
C HIS A 179 -0.28 -7.32 -7.86
N ALA A 180 -0.82 -6.76 -6.79
CA ALA A 180 -0.54 -7.19 -5.41
C ALA A 180 -0.88 -8.68 -5.20
N GLU A 181 -2.04 -9.14 -5.71
CA GLU A 181 -2.45 -10.54 -5.64
C GLU A 181 -1.47 -11.47 -6.35
N GLN A 182 -1.00 -11.09 -7.53
CA GLN A 182 -0.01 -11.88 -8.27
C GLN A 182 1.32 -11.97 -7.51
N GLU A 183 1.79 -10.88 -6.90
CA GLU A 183 3.02 -10.90 -6.10
C GLU A 183 2.85 -11.75 -4.82
N TYR A 184 1.72 -11.64 -4.12
CA TYR A 184 1.43 -12.50 -2.96
C TYR A 184 1.38 -13.99 -3.33
N ARG A 185 0.80 -14.35 -4.47
CA ARG A 185 0.78 -15.74 -4.95
C ARG A 185 2.17 -16.30 -5.21
N ARG A 186 3.12 -15.50 -5.63
CA ARG A 186 4.51 -15.91 -5.86
C ARG A 186 5.20 -16.39 -4.57
N THR A 187 4.78 -15.83 -3.44
CA THR A 187 5.26 -16.25 -2.11
C THR A 187 4.39 -17.36 -1.49
N GLY A 188 3.38 -17.86 -2.20
CA GLY A 188 2.43 -18.87 -1.71
C GLY A 188 1.23 -18.27 -0.96
N GLY A 189 1.14 -16.95 -0.89
CA GLY A 189 0.01 -16.21 -0.31
C GLY A 189 -1.12 -15.95 -1.30
N GLY A 190 -1.74 -14.77 -1.21
CA GLY A 190 -2.83 -14.32 -2.09
C GLY A 190 -3.88 -13.50 -1.36
N LEU A 191 -4.99 -13.24 -2.07
CA LEU A 191 -6.20 -12.65 -1.50
C LEU A 191 -7.18 -13.76 -1.08
N PHE A 192 -7.78 -13.60 0.10
CA PHE A 192 -8.66 -14.60 0.68
C PHE A 192 -9.98 -14.00 1.16
N ARG A 193 -11.06 -14.77 1.00
CA ARG A 193 -12.32 -14.63 1.70
C ARG A 193 -12.34 -15.62 2.87
N ILE A 194 -12.85 -15.19 4.02
CA ILE A 194 -12.98 -16.02 5.22
C ILE A 194 -14.44 -16.01 5.62
N GLU A 195 -15.06 -17.17 5.63
CA GLU A 195 -16.42 -17.38 6.12
C GLU A 195 -16.35 -17.84 7.58
N LEU A 196 -16.93 -17.04 8.46
CA LEU A 196 -16.92 -17.27 9.91
C LEU A 196 -18.25 -17.82 10.39
N PRO A 197 -18.28 -18.55 11.53
CA PRO A 197 -19.51 -19.00 12.15
C PRO A 197 -20.50 -17.84 12.38
N GLY A 198 -21.80 -18.13 12.15
CA GLY A 198 -22.86 -17.12 12.23
C GLY A 198 -23.07 -16.30 10.96
N GLY A 199 -22.52 -16.74 9.82
CA GLY A 199 -22.72 -16.08 8.51
C GLY A 199 -21.89 -14.81 8.30
N PHE A 200 -20.91 -14.54 9.15
CA PHE A 200 -20.02 -13.40 9.00
C PHE A 200 -18.94 -13.67 7.94
N ALA A 201 -18.54 -12.61 7.22
CA ALA A 201 -17.46 -12.68 6.26
C ALA A 201 -16.31 -11.75 6.66
N ALA A 202 -15.09 -12.21 6.41
CA ALA A 202 -13.85 -11.46 6.58
C ALA A 202 -13.00 -11.61 5.32
N CYS A 203 -11.98 -10.76 5.14
CA CYS A 203 -11.02 -10.88 4.06
C CYS A 203 -9.59 -10.68 4.54
N ALA A 204 -8.63 -11.26 3.83
CA ALA A 204 -7.22 -11.11 4.11
C ALA A 204 -6.40 -11.05 2.82
N ALA A 205 -5.34 -10.25 2.85
CA ALA A 205 -4.27 -10.26 1.86
C ALA A 205 -2.99 -10.77 2.55
N VAL A 206 -2.40 -11.82 2.04
CA VAL A 206 -1.35 -12.58 2.71
C VAL A 206 -0.15 -12.78 1.82
N GLU A 207 1.02 -12.61 2.40
CA GLU A 207 2.29 -12.99 1.77
C GLU A 207 3.12 -13.85 2.73
N ARG A 208 4.16 -14.47 2.18
CA ARG A 208 5.18 -15.17 2.94
C ARG A 208 6.52 -14.51 2.70
N SER A 209 7.23 -14.12 3.76
CA SER A 209 8.56 -13.54 3.61
C SER A 209 9.58 -14.57 3.07
N ALA A 210 10.73 -14.09 2.62
CA ALA A 210 11.84 -14.94 2.19
C ALA A 210 12.31 -15.89 3.30
N GLU A 211 12.15 -15.50 4.58
CA GLU A 211 12.49 -16.33 5.75
C GLU A 211 11.37 -17.34 6.10
N GLY A 212 10.32 -17.38 5.29
CA GLY A 212 9.21 -18.32 5.48
C GLY A 212 8.15 -17.90 6.48
N VAL A 213 8.18 -16.65 6.96
CA VAL A 213 7.20 -16.11 7.93
C VAL A 213 5.95 -15.64 7.21
N TRP A 214 4.79 -16.08 7.69
CA TRP A 214 3.51 -15.64 7.17
C TRP A 214 3.09 -14.29 7.76
N GLN A 215 2.68 -13.38 6.89
CA GLN A 215 2.13 -12.08 7.25
C GLN A 215 0.84 -11.79 6.47
N ALA A 216 -0.23 -11.46 7.17
CA ALA A 216 -1.38 -10.83 6.55
C ALA A 216 -1.13 -9.31 6.48
N LYS A 217 -0.82 -8.81 5.30
CA LYS A 217 -0.70 -7.36 5.03
C LYS A 217 -1.99 -6.63 5.36
N GLU A 218 -3.10 -7.31 5.24
CA GLU A 218 -4.42 -6.84 5.66
C GLU A 218 -5.26 -8.03 6.15
N LEU A 219 -5.93 -7.86 7.29
CA LEU A 219 -6.99 -8.74 7.79
C LEU A 219 -8.16 -7.87 8.25
N LEU A 220 -9.28 -7.97 7.58
CA LEU A 220 -10.51 -7.25 7.92
C LEU A 220 -11.61 -8.23 8.30
N ALA A 221 -12.21 -8.00 9.45
CA ALA A 221 -13.32 -8.77 9.96
C ALA A 221 -14.30 -7.87 10.72
N PRO A 222 -15.57 -8.26 10.88
CA PRO A 222 -16.50 -7.58 11.75
C PRO A 222 -15.96 -7.48 13.19
N GLU A 223 -16.45 -6.51 13.94
CA GLU A 223 -16.03 -6.29 15.32
C GLU A 223 -16.20 -7.57 16.17
N GLY A 224 -15.20 -7.87 16.99
CA GLY A 224 -15.17 -9.09 17.82
C GLY A 224 -14.91 -10.39 17.05
N ARG A 225 -14.68 -10.36 15.74
CA ARG A 225 -14.43 -11.54 14.90
C ARG A 225 -12.99 -11.66 14.38
N GLN A 226 -12.12 -10.70 14.70
CA GLN A 226 -10.74 -10.67 14.20
C GLN A 226 -9.93 -11.89 14.63
N GLU A 227 -10.09 -12.33 15.89
CA GLU A 227 -9.35 -13.48 16.41
C GLU A 227 -9.78 -14.79 15.71
N ALA A 228 -11.09 -14.98 15.51
CA ALA A 228 -11.60 -16.14 14.77
C ALA A 228 -11.14 -16.15 13.31
N ALA A 229 -11.11 -14.97 12.66
CA ALA A 229 -10.59 -14.82 11.30
C ALA A 229 -9.08 -15.14 11.22
N LEU A 230 -8.31 -14.68 12.20
CA LEU A 230 -6.89 -14.94 12.30
C LEU A 230 -6.59 -16.43 12.51
N ALA A 231 -7.34 -17.09 13.40
CA ALA A 231 -7.25 -18.54 13.64
C ALA A 231 -7.59 -19.36 12.39
N ALA A 232 -8.67 -19.00 11.68
CA ALA A 232 -9.06 -19.67 10.43
C ALA A 232 -7.95 -19.52 9.36
N LEU A 233 -7.37 -18.33 9.25
CA LEU A 233 -6.30 -18.04 8.32
C LEU A 233 -5.02 -18.82 8.67
N ALA A 234 -4.60 -18.83 9.95
CA ALA A 234 -3.44 -19.59 10.42
C ALA A 234 -3.59 -21.08 10.11
N ARG A 235 -4.78 -21.65 10.32
CA ARG A 235 -5.11 -23.04 9.95
C ARG A 235 -4.96 -23.28 8.45
N ARG A 236 -5.50 -22.40 7.61
CA ARG A 236 -5.41 -22.51 6.13
C ARG A 236 -3.97 -22.48 5.64
N LEU A 237 -3.12 -21.69 6.31
CA LEU A 237 -1.72 -21.54 5.98
C LEU A 237 -0.81 -22.63 6.62
N GLY A 238 -1.37 -23.45 7.50
CA GLY A 238 -0.61 -24.49 8.20
C GLY A 238 0.48 -23.92 9.12
N THR A 239 0.24 -22.75 9.75
CA THR A 239 1.23 -22.09 10.59
C THR A 239 0.81 -21.97 12.03
N GLY A 240 1.76 -22.12 12.96
CA GLY A 240 1.56 -21.85 14.39
C GLY A 240 1.75 -20.38 14.75
N THR A 241 2.23 -19.55 13.84
CA THR A 241 2.44 -18.11 14.09
C THR A 241 2.02 -17.30 12.86
N LEU A 242 1.31 -16.20 13.10
CA LEU A 242 0.85 -15.30 12.04
C LEU A 242 0.73 -13.88 12.60
N THR A 243 1.23 -12.90 11.86
CA THR A 243 0.97 -11.50 12.13
C THR A 243 -0.01 -10.94 11.10
N ALA A 244 -0.83 -9.97 11.52
CA ALA A 244 -1.78 -9.32 10.62
C ALA A 244 -1.91 -7.84 10.94
N ARG A 245 -2.08 -7.01 9.90
CA ARG A 245 -2.49 -5.61 10.04
C ARG A 245 -4.02 -5.53 9.92
N THR A 246 -4.64 -4.75 10.80
CA THR A 246 -6.08 -4.45 10.76
C THR A 246 -6.34 -3.00 11.08
N THR A 247 -7.59 -2.56 11.01
CA THR A 247 -7.98 -1.18 11.34
C THR A 247 -7.62 -0.81 12.78
N ALA A 248 -7.24 0.44 12.99
CA ALA A 248 -6.89 0.98 14.31
C ALA A 248 -8.09 1.65 15.03
N SER A 249 -9.31 1.57 14.48
CA SER A 249 -10.50 2.22 15.06
C SER A 249 -10.70 1.82 16.52
N GLY A 250 -10.73 2.82 17.41
CA GLY A 250 -10.93 2.63 18.85
C GLY A 250 -9.77 1.98 19.61
N ALA A 251 -8.65 1.69 18.96
CA ALA A 251 -7.55 0.97 19.58
C ALA A 251 -6.58 1.89 20.34
N ARG A 252 -6.23 1.49 21.59
CA ARG A 252 -5.18 2.15 22.37
C ARG A 252 -3.77 2.01 21.79
N GLN A 253 -3.57 1.14 20.80
CA GLN A 253 -2.28 0.81 20.18
C GLN A 253 -2.34 0.98 18.66
N ALA A 254 -2.63 2.20 18.22
CA ALA A 254 -2.53 2.56 16.82
C ALA A 254 -1.05 2.79 16.45
N VAL A 255 -0.56 2.08 15.43
CA VAL A 255 0.79 2.22 14.90
C VAL A 255 0.75 3.17 13.71
N PRO A 256 1.55 4.25 13.69
CA PRO A 256 1.72 5.09 12.50
C PRO A 256 2.20 4.24 11.32
N PHE A 257 1.57 4.42 10.16
CA PHE A 257 1.89 3.61 8.98
C PHE A 257 2.16 4.45 7.75
N GLY A 258 1.21 5.29 7.37
CA GLY A 258 1.33 6.08 6.15
C GLY A 258 1.14 7.57 6.42
N MET A 259 1.66 8.34 5.50
CA MET A 259 1.55 9.80 5.50
C MET A 259 0.74 10.28 4.31
N ALA A 260 0.18 11.48 4.44
CA ALA A 260 -0.53 12.15 3.35
C ALA A 260 -0.20 13.65 3.31
N ARG A 261 -0.24 14.20 2.11
CA ARG A 261 -0.29 15.65 1.86
C ARG A 261 -1.57 15.94 1.09
N TRP A 262 -2.47 16.69 1.71
CA TRP A 262 -3.76 17.05 1.14
C TRP A 262 -3.68 18.41 0.45
N SER A 263 -4.36 18.56 -0.68
CA SER A 263 -4.47 19.85 -1.38
C SER A 263 -5.50 20.76 -0.73
N GLU A 264 -6.41 20.20 0.07
CA GLU A 264 -7.45 20.89 0.83
C GLU A 264 -7.62 20.21 2.19
N PRO A 265 -8.11 20.92 3.20
CA PRO A 265 -8.45 20.28 4.48
C PRO A 265 -9.45 19.14 4.26
N ILE A 266 -9.12 17.95 4.75
CA ILE A 266 -10.08 16.85 4.82
C ILE A 266 -10.91 16.99 6.11
N PRO A 267 -12.14 16.42 6.17
CA PRO A 267 -12.91 16.38 7.41
C PRO A 267 -12.04 15.78 8.52
N GLN A 268 -11.74 16.63 9.52
CA GLN A 268 -10.81 16.28 10.60
C GLN A 268 -11.45 15.34 11.61
N GLY A 269 -10.62 14.50 12.23
CA GLY A 269 -10.88 13.83 13.49
C GLY A 269 -10.83 12.31 13.51
N ARG A 270 -10.59 11.64 12.39
CA ARG A 270 -10.47 10.17 12.37
C ARG A 270 -9.20 9.74 11.65
N SER A 271 -8.40 8.91 12.32
CA SER A 271 -7.30 8.21 11.66
C SER A 271 -7.84 7.37 10.50
N ALA A 272 -7.27 7.54 9.33
CA ALA A 272 -7.63 6.75 8.16
C ALA A 272 -6.85 5.42 8.13
N TYR A 273 -7.37 4.46 7.39
CA TYR A 273 -6.75 3.16 7.17
C TYR A 273 -6.21 3.06 5.74
N LEU A 274 -4.92 2.80 5.60
CA LEU A 274 -4.33 2.58 4.28
C LEU A 274 -4.51 1.13 3.83
N GLY A 275 -4.22 0.21 4.75
CA GLY A 275 -4.32 -1.23 4.50
C GLY A 275 -3.19 -1.74 3.65
N LEU A 276 -3.50 -2.05 2.40
CA LEU A 276 -2.54 -2.62 1.48
C LEU A 276 -1.53 -1.58 1.01
N ALA A 277 -0.27 -1.92 1.11
CA ALA A 277 0.86 -1.21 0.54
C ALA A 277 1.76 -2.21 -0.18
N LEU A 278 2.52 -1.74 -1.15
CA LEU A 278 3.58 -2.51 -1.79
C LEU A 278 4.87 -2.29 -0.98
N ASP A 279 4.90 -2.80 0.28
CA ASP A 279 5.97 -2.61 1.28
C ASP A 279 6.61 -3.95 1.69
#